data_f5d833beb54676bf72c47e2115bea4f3
#
_entry.id   f5d833beb54676bf72c47e2115bea4f3
#
_cell.length_a   1.000
_cell.length_b   1.000
_cell.length_c   1.000
_cell.angle_alpha   90.00
_cell.angle_beta   90.00
_cell.angle_gamma   90.00
#
_symmetry.space_group_name_H-M   'P 1'
#
loop_
_entity.id
_entity.type
_entity.pdbx_description
1 polymer ?
#
loop_
_entity_poly.entity_id
_entity_poly.type
_entity_poly.pdbx_seq_one_letter_code
_entity_poly.pdbx_strand_id
1 'polypeptide(L)'
;MIMKRFYHAILACGVFAAVVAAVSCTKDATGGGGGGYNGEPEVNHDMDGILRRNYLWNEEYATLSPDFGLPYDEFLGDVLMRMKTNDLDKKFRNGRWQLYSNIQRLSPVSRVALSADIDSQFPKEPVYGFGIVSLAIISYTDNGGAETGQYGFAVMAVYPDSPMARAGLGRGTIINQVDGQWITAGNLNTVYSKLLAPNGAATLSVADNQGGFGVSEHKLTAELIYENPVLYRDVLEYGEHKIGYLVYASFDAAFDGELLDALQAFKDAGINDLILDLRLNGGGYVMSSRMLASCIAGARCEGQVFQYYRYNDARMEYPEMTAAETGQAYDESKERFYEEFIYGDYRGADLRGYALDLPRLYVIVSXXXXXXEAVVNALRGIGLEVVLVGQKTNGKNVGMEGVYLEDGAYEYLFMPVSFQGYNARLETVDPNGLAPDALKGDWNNGYEEFGSLDDPCLEYAVTSITGQSVRSSESAAQRRPGVRLVEGLSLPEISCRPEGMILLPPDAVRKD
;
A
#
# COMPACT_ATOMS: atom_id res chain seq x y z
N MET A 1 -8.04 -13.09 31.71
CA MET A 1 -8.60 -11.75 31.91
C MET A 1 -7.85 -10.75 31.03
N ILE A 2 -7.64 -11.10 29.75
CA ILE A 2 -6.87 -10.28 28.79
C ILE A 2 -7.64 -10.18 27.47
N MET A 3 -8.95 -10.04 27.51
CA MET A 3 -9.72 -10.12 26.26
C MET A 3 -10.86 -9.10 26.20
N LYS A 4 -10.55 -7.81 26.41
CA LYS A 4 -11.60 -6.80 26.28
C LYS A 4 -11.17 -5.41 25.76
N ARG A 5 -10.11 -5.28 24.95
CA ARG A 5 -9.74 -3.94 24.47
C ARG A 5 -9.12 -3.94 23.06
N PHE A 6 -9.84 -4.46 22.06
CA PHE A 6 -9.27 -4.57 20.71
C PHE A 6 -9.91 -3.65 19.65
N TYR A 7 -10.55 -2.56 20.05
CA TYR A 7 -11.40 -1.84 19.09
C TYR A 7 -10.88 -0.48 18.59
N HIS A 8 -9.60 -0.13 18.80
CA HIS A 8 -9.23 1.26 18.58
C HIS A 8 -8.11 1.53 17.58
N ALA A 9 -7.75 0.61 16.73
CA ALA A 9 -6.40 0.68 16.24
C ALA A 9 -6.19 0.92 14.74
N ILE A 10 -7.24 1.11 13.96
CA ILE A 10 -7.04 1.37 12.52
C ILE A 10 -7.03 2.87 12.21
N LEU A 11 -7.03 3.69 13.26
CA LEU A 11 -7.45 5.08 13.15
C LEU A 11 -6.32 6.11 13.30
N ALA A 12 -5.06 5.76 13.13
CA ALA A 12 -4.03 6.63 13.66
C ALA A 12 -3.16 7.38 12.66
N CYS A 13 -3.38 7.21 11.38
CA CYS A 13 -2.44 7.78 10.43
C CYS A 13 -2.63 9.27 10.14
N GLY A 14 -3.81 9.80 10.42
CA GLY A 14 -4.15 11.14 9.92
C GLY A 14 -3.63 12.33 10.71
N VAL A 15 -3.27 12.17 11.97
CA VAL A 15 -2.99 13.34 12.82
C VAL A 15 -1.49 13.53 13.09
N PHE A 16 -0.67 12.55 12.73
CA PHE A 16 0.75 12.58 13.13
C PHE A 16 1.67 13.36 12.19
N ALA A 17 1.24 13.63 10.96
CA ALA A 17 2.11 14.28 10.00
C ALA A 17 2.41 15.75 10.37
N ALA A 18 1.51 16.42 11.07
CA ALA A 18 1.70 17.82 11.47
C ALA A 18 2.56 17.97 12.72
N VAL A 19 2.72 16.91 13.52
CA VAL A 19 3.44 16.98 14.79
C VAL A 19 4.89 16.52 14.67
N VAL A 20 5.17 15.61 13.72
CA VAL A 20 6.53 15.05 13.59
C VAL A 20 7.52 16.07 13.00
N ALA A 21 7.04 17.02 12.21
CA ALA A 21 7.93 18.07 11.68
C ALA A 21 8.39 19.09 12.73
N ALA A 22 7.72 19.13 13.90
CA ALA A 22 8.03 20.11 14.95
C ALA A 22 8.77 19.51 16.16
N VAL A 23 8.94 18.18 16.22
CA VAL A 23 9.58 17.53 17.37
C VAL A 23 10.83 16.76 16.94
N SER A 24 11.72 17.45 16.24
CA SER A 24 13.12 17.08 16.21
C SER A 24 13.74 17.77 17.43
N CYS A 25 14.16 16.97 18.40
CA CYS A 25 14.88 17.39 19.60
C CYS A 25 14.05 17.90 20.79
N THR A 26 13.28 17.00 21.39
CA THR A 26 13.21 16.98 22.84
C THR A 26 13.36 15.52 23.27
N LYS A 27 14.46 15.23 23.91
CA LYS A 27 14.57 14.03 24.73
C LYS A 27 13.55 14.18 25.86
N ASP A 28 12.38 13.67 25.68
CA ASP A 28 11.48 13.48 26.79
C ASP A 28 11.94 12.26 27.58
N ALA A 29 12.93 12.49 28.39
CA ALA A 29 13.22 11.61 29.49
C ALA A 29 12.12 11.80 30.55
N THR A 30 11.59 10.71 31.01
CA THR A 30 10.57 10.58 32.05
C THR A 30 9.12 10.60 31.60
N GLY A 31 8.67 9.48 31.02
CA GLY A 31 7.26 9.11 31.03
C GLY A 31 7.04 8.19 32.20
N GLY A 32 6.25 8.63 33.15
CA GLY A 32 6.03 7.89 34.37
C GLY A 32 5.17 6.65 34.23
N GLY A 33 5.64 5.58 34.74
CA GLY A 33 4.92 4.71 35.60
C GLY A 33 3.92 3.70 35.08
N GLY A 34 4.41 2.60 34.48
CA GLY A 34 3.77 1.30 34.65
C GLY A 34 4.80 0.45 35.38
N GLY A 35 4.50 -0.02 36.55
CA GLY A 35 5.49 -0.72 37.33
C GLY A 35 5.73 -2.14 36.84
N GLY A 36 6.91 -2.44 36.37
CA GLY A 36 7.27 -3.82 36.05
C GLY A 36 8.69 -4.03 35.56
N TYR A 37 9.25 -3.13 34.77
CA TYR A 37 10.49 -3.39 34.02
C TYR A 37 11.62 -2.40 34.30
N ASN A 38 11.74 -1.90 35.56
CA ASN A 38 12.88 -1.07 35.99
C ASN A 38 13.12 0.17 35.11
N GLY A 39 12.03 0.77 34.58
CA GLY A 39 12.14 1.98 33.75
C GLY A 39 12.31 1.73 32.25
N GLU A 40 12.35 0.47 31.82
CA GLU A 40 12.34 0.11 30.40
C GLU A 40 10.91 0.17 29.84
N PRO A 41 10.71 0.55 28.55
CA PRO A 41 9.37 0.53 27.97
C PRO A 41 8.74 -0.86 28.01
N GLU A 42 7.53 -0.97 28.55
CA GLU A 42 6.79 -2.25 28.63
C GLU A 42 6.56 -2.82 27.22
N VAL A 43 6.28 -1.96 26.24
CA VAL A 43 6.01 -2.36 24.85
C VAL A 43 7.20 -3.13 24.25
N ASN A 44 8.45 -2.83 24.65
CA ASN A 44 9.62 -3.56 24.15
C ASN A 44 9.60 -5.02 24.64
N HIS A 45 9.20 -5.24 25.90
CA HIS A 45 9.07 -6.61 26.44
C HIS A 45 7.92 -7.36 25.78
N ASP A 46 6.82 -6.68 25.47
CA ASP A 46 5.70 -7.29 24.75
C ASP A 46 6.10 -7.68 23.34
N MET A 47 6.81 -6.80 22.62
CA MET A 47 7.34 -7.12 21.28
C MET A 47 8.28 -8.32 21.35
N ASP A 48 9.17 -8.38 22.35
CA ASP A 48 10.09 -9.53 22.52
C ASP A 48 9.31 -10.84 22.70
N GLY A 49 8.29 -10.82 23.56
CA GLY A 49 7.46 -12.01 23.78
C GLY A 49 6.78 -12.51 22.52
N ILE A 50 6.27 -11.56 21.72
CA ILE A 50 5.60 -11.88 20.45
C ILE A 50 6.63 -12.38 19.43
N LEU A 51 7.80 -11.75 19.33
CA LEU A 51 8.83 -12.19 18.38
C LEU A 51 9.30 -13.62 18.69
N ARG A 52 9.48 -13.96 19.96
CA ARG A 52 9.87 -15.32 20.35
C ARG A 52 8.84 -16.37 19.94
N ARG A 53 7.56 -16.00 19.92
CA ARG A 53 6.47 -16.92 19.62
C ARG A 53 6.06 -16.88 18.14
N ASN A 54 5.88 -15.70 17.59
CA ASN A 54 5.17 -15.52 16.32
C ASN A 54 6.05 -15.13 15.13
N TYR A 55 7.27 -14.62 15.37
CA TYR A 55 8.16 -14.21 14.28
C TYR A 55 8.53 -15.40 13.41
N LEU A 56 8.58 -15.22 12.11
CA LEU A 56 8.86 -16.31 11.18
C LEU A 56 10.24 -16.95 11.43
N TRP A 57 11.21 -16.17 11.87
CA TRP A 57 12.57 -16.64 12.20
C TRP A 57 12.81 -16.60 13.71
N ASN A 58 11.84 -17.08 14.46
CA ASN A 58 11.86 -17.02 15.93
C ASN A 58 13.01 -17.83 16.56
N GLU A 59 13.49 -18.88 15.88
CA GLU A 59 14.59 -19.67 16.41
C GLU A 59 15.90 -18.87 16.49
N GLU A 60 16.26 -18.16 15.41
CA GLU A 60 17.42 -17.27 15.47
C GLU A 60 17.17 -16.13 16.44
N TYR A 61 15.96 -15.52 16.41
CA TYR A 61 15.63 -14.43 17.33
C TYR A 61 15.86 -14.84 18.78
N ALA A 62 15.48 -16.06 19.16
CA ALA A 62 15.62 -16.56 20.54
C ALA A 62 17.07 -16.61 21.02
N THR A 63 18.04 -16.62 20.10
CA THR A 63 19.48 -16.62 20.48
C THR A 63 20.01 -15.21 20.76
N LEU A 64 19.23 -14.16 20.50
CA LEU A 64 19.69 -12.78 20.62
C LEU A 64 19.34 -12.21 22.01
N SER A 65 20.07 -11.17 22.38
CA SER A 65 19.81 -10.41 23.58
C SER A 65 19.42 -8.98 23.16
N PRO A 66 18.12 -8.65 23.19
CA PRO A 66 17.66 -7.31 22.85
C PRO A 66 18.03 -6.29 23.92
N ASP A 67 18.14 -5.03 23.54
CA ASP A 67 18.29 -3.91 24.48
C ASP A 67 16.92 -3.30 24.75
N PHE A 68 16.34 -3.67 25.89
CA PHE A 68 15.00 -3.21 26.27
C PHE A 68 14.95 -1.73 26.63
N GLY A 69 16.09 -1.08 26.87
CA GLY A 69 16.15 0.33 27.22
C GLY A 69 16.01 1.30 26.04
N LEU A 70 15.96 0.78 24.81
CA LEU A 70 15.82 1.61 23.60
C LEU A 70 14.41 2.20 23.47
N PRO A 71 14.26 3.34 22.78
CA PRO A 71 12.93 3.77 22.35
C PRO A 71 12.23 2.68 21.52
N TYR A 72 10.90 2.59 21.64
CA TYR A 72 10.12 1.50 21.01
C TYR A 72 10.35 1.43 19.49
N ASP A 73 10.53 2.58 18.85
CA ASP A 73 10.70 2.69 17.40
C ASP A 73 12.13 2.35 16.93
N GLU A 74 13.09 2.27 17.86
CA GLU A 74 14.46 1.84 17.57
C GLU A 74 14.68 0.35 17.90
N PHE A 75 13.86 -0.23 18.79
CA PHE A 75 14.03 -1.58 19.33
C PHE A 75 14.09 -2.64 18.23
N LEU A 76 13.12 -2.63 17.31
CA LEU A 76 13.07 -3.62 16.23
C LEU A 76 14.29 -3.50 15.31
N GLY A 77 14.65 -2.27 14.93
CA GLY A 77 15.80 -2.02 14.07
C GLY A 77 17.09 -2.54 14.68
N ASP A 78 17.28 -2.30 15.99
CA ASP A 78 18.48 -2.78 16.67
C ASP A 78 18.60 -4.29 16.62
N VAL A 79 17.54 -5.02 16.91
CA VAL A 79 17.65 -6.48 17.07
C VAL A 79 17.50 -7.20 15.74
N LEU A 80 16.51 -6.87 14.89
CA LEU A 80 16.21 -7.63 13.68
C LEU A 80 17.22 -7.39 12.56
N MET A 81 17.83 -6.20 12.49
CA MET A 81 18.84 -5.93 11.46
C MET A 81 20.14 -6.72 11.70
N ARG A 82 20.40 -7.18 12.92
CA ARG A 82 21.57 -8.01 13.24
C ARG A 82 21.39 -9.48 12.82
N MET A 83 20.15 -9.92 12.56
CA MET A 83 19.86 -11.31 12.20
C MET A 83 20.39 -11.64 10.80
N LYS A 84 20.63 -12.93 10.56
CA LYS A 84 21.24 -13.43 9.32
C LYS A 84 20.28 -14.26 8.46
N THR A 85 19.20 -14.79 9.06
CA THR A 85 18.28 -15.68 8.33
C THR A 85 17.01 -14.95 7.89
N ASN A 86 16.80 -13.70 8.32
CA ASN A 86 15.56 -12.95 8.09
C ASN A 86 15.64 -11.99 6.89
N ASP A 87 16.34 -12.36 5.84
CA ASP A 87 16.52 -11.46 4.67
C ASP A 87 15.18 -11.11 4.01
N LEU A 88 14.18 -12.00 4.09
CA LEU A 88 12.85 -11.71 3.55
C LEU A 88 12.07 -10.65 4.37
N ASP A 89 12.52 -10.35 5.59
CA ASP A 89 11.99 -9.21 6.37
C ASP A 89 12.68 -7.90 6.02
N LYS A 90 13.73 -7.93 5.21
CA LYS A 90 14.53 -6.74 4.90
C LYS A 90 14.27 -6.26 3.48
N LYS A 91 14.17 -4.96 3.31
CA LYS A 91 14.00 -4.32 2.00
C LYS A 91 14.97 -3.15 1.88
N PHE A 92 15.51 -2.96 0.68
CA PHE A 92 16.32 -1.78 0.38
C PHE A 92 15.41 -0.75 -0.29
N ARG A 93 15.19 0.38 0.38
CA ARG A 93 14.28 1.42 -0.11
C ARG A 93 14.81 2.79 0.31
N ASN A 94 14.74 3.74 -0.58
CA ASN A 94 15.18 5.12 -0.33
C ASN A 94 16.64 5.19 0.17
N GLY A 95 17.52 4.39 -0.44
CA GLY A 95 18.95 4.42 -0.14
C GLY A 95 19.37 3.74 1.16
N ARG A 96 18.46 3.05 1.85
CA ARG A 96 18.77 2.37 3.10
C ARG A 96 18.03 1.05 3.25
N TRP A 97 18.58 0.16 4.08
CA TRP A 97 17.90 -1.07 4.47
C TRP A 97 16.85 -0.77 5.54
N GLN A 98 15.69 -1.35 5.40
CA GLN A 98 14.54 -1.22 6.31
C GLN A 98 13.96 -2.61 6.56
N LEU A 99 13.13 -2.72 7.59
CA LEU A 99 12.36 -3.93 7.88
C LEU A 99 10.94 -3.80 7.33
N TYR A 100 10.31 -4.92 7.00
CA TYR A 100 8.85 -4.98 6.85
C TYR A 100 8.18 -5.04 8.23
N SER A 101 8.76 -5.84 9.15
CA SER A 101 8.30 -5.82 10.55
C SER A 101 8.36 -4.40 11.09
N ASN A 102 7.27 -3.94 11.71
CA ASN A 102 7.22 -2.55 12.18
C ASN A 102 6.27 -2.41 13.38
N ILE A 103 6.35 -1.27 14.03
CA ILE A 103 5.45 -0.88 15.12
C ILE A 103 5.04 0.58 14.92
N GLN A 104 3.77 0.85 15.12
CA GLN A 104 3.20 2.19 15.01
C GLN A 104 2.49 2.54 16.31
N ARG A 105 2.82 3.70 16.87
CA ARG A 105 2.05 4.24 18.01
C ARG A 105 0.77 4.86 17.46
N LEU A 106 -0.35 4.49 18.06
CA LEU A 106 -1.66 4.92 17.62
C LEU A 106 -2.05 6.23 18.32
N SER A 107 -2.71 7.12 17.59
CA SER A 107 -3.20 8.38 18.17
C SER A 107 -4.51 8.14 18.91
N PRO A 108 -4.78 8.87 20.01
CA PRO A 108 -6.11 8.86 20.61
C PRO A 108 -7.11 9.40 19.61
N VAL A 109 -8.15 8.63 19.33
CA VAL A 109 -9.14 8.98 18.31
C VAL A 109 -10.44 9.41 18.97
N SER A 110 -11.02 10.49 18.46
CA SER A 110 -12.39 10.87 18.79
C SER A 110 -13.35 9.90 18.10
N ARG A 111 -14.13 9.18 18.88
CA ARG A 111 -15.12 8.24 18.34
C ARG A 111 -16.22 9.02 17.64
N VAL A 112 -16.39 8.77 16.35
CA VAL A 112 -17.52 9.28 15.57
C VAL A 112 -18.55 8.16 15.46
N ALA A 113 -19.82 8.49 15.56
CA ALA A 113 -20.89 7.52 15.37
C ALA A 113 -20.80 6.96 13.93
N LEU A 114 -20.73 5.65 13.82
CA LEU A 114 -20.52 4.96 12.54
C LEU A 114 -21.86 4.48 11.99
N SER A 115 -21.97 4.44 10.67
CA SER A 115 -23.12 3.87 10.00
C SER A 115 -23.11 2.33 10.14
N ALA A 116 -24.26 1.70 9.95
CA ALA A 116 -24.40 0.25 10.10
C ALA A 116 -24.18 -0.48 8.76
N ASP A 117 -23.20 -0.02 7.98
CA ASP A 117 -22.83 -0.64 6.70
C ASP A 117 -21.45 -1.33 6.79
N ILE A 118 -20.99 -1.86 5.67
CA ILE A 118 -19.71 -2.56 5.60
C ILE A 118 -18.55 -1.69 6.12
N ASP A 119 -18.61 -0.39 5.91
CA ASP A 119 -17.54 0.52 6.27
C ASP A 119 -17.49 0.81 7.77
N SER A 120 -18.58 0.54 8.51
CA SER A 120 -18.61 0.79 9.96
C SER A 120 -17.62 -0.10 10.74
N GLN A 121 -17.25 -1.23 10.18
CA GLN A 121 -16.33 -2.18 10.83
C GLN A 121 -14.88 -1.69 10.79
N PHE A 122 -14.55 -0.85 9.81
CA PHE A 122 -13.25 -0.20 9.70
C PHE A 122 -13.52 1.27 9.40
N PRO A 123 -13.62 2.11 10.43
CA PRO A 123 -13.98 3.51 10.22
C PRO A 123 -12.92 4.28 9.42
N LYS A 124 -13.40 5.10 8.50
CA LYS A 124 -12.54 5.95 7.69
C LYS A 124 -12.05 7.14 8.51
N GLU A 125 -10.74 7.35 8.51
CA GLU A 125 -10.15 8.50 9.18
C GLU A 125 -9.71 9.53 8.13
N PRO A 126 -10.11 10.77 8.28
CA PRO A 126 -9.60 11.81 7.38
C PRO A 126 -8.16 12.19 7.75
N VAL A 127 -7.37 12.46 6.72
CA VAL A 127 -5.97 12.89 6.83
C VAL A 127 -5.87 14.36 6.39
N TYR A 128 -5.15 15.17 7.15
CA TYR A 128 -4.97 16.58 6.81
C TYR A 128 -3.89 16.71 5.74
N GLY A 129 -4.25 17.24 4.57
CA GLY A 129 -3.30 17.29 3.47
C GLY A 129 -3.82 17.99 2.23
N PHE A 130 -2.97 18.01 1.20
CA PHE A 130 -3.34 18.47 -0.14
C PHE A 130 -3.92 17.35 -0.99
N GLY A 131 -3.79 16.09 -0.56
CA GLY A 131 -4.30 14.92 -1.27
C GLY A 131 -3.31 14.30 -2.24
N ILE A 132 -2.03 14.49 -2.03
CA ILE A 132 -1.00 13.86 -2.86
C ILE A 132 -0.82 12.40 -2.42
N VAL A 133 -0.97 11.47 -3.35
CA VAL A 133 -0.75 10.03 -3.08
C VAL A 133 0.74 9.71 -3.10
N SER A 134 1.45 10.19 -4.11
CA SER A 134 2.87 9.89 -4.28
C SER A 134 3.53 10.89 -5.22
N LEU A 135 4.81 11.13 -4.98
CA LEU A 135 5.66 12.03 -5.76
C LEU A 135 6.92 11.30 -6.22
N ALA A 136 7.35 11.56 -7.43
CA ALA A 136 8.67 11.15 -7.92
C ALA A 136 9.58 12.38 -7.99
N ILE A 137 10.87 12.19 -7.67
CA ILE A 137 11.85 13.26 -7.78
C ILE A 137 12.29 13.34 -9.24
N ILE A 138 12.36 14.57 -9.76
CA ILE A 138 12.94 14.83 -11.08
C ILE A 138 14.10 15.82 -10.95
N SER A 139 15.02 15.77 -11.89
CA SER A 139 16.06 16.78 -12.07
C SER A 139 15.96 17.39 -13.46
N TYR A 140 16.49 18.59 -13.58
CA TYR A 140 16.51 19.30 -14.85
C TYR A 140 17.92 19.29 -15.43
N THR A 141 17.99 19.05 -16.74
CA THR A 141 19.24 19.17 -17.49
C THR A 141 19.15 20.35 -18.45
N ASP A 142 20.29 20.96 -18.74
CA ASP A 142 20.39 22.03 -19.73
C ASP A 142 20.33 21.45 -21.16
N ASN A 143 20.44 22.34 -22.16
CA ASN A 143 20.39 21.95 -23.58
C ASN A 143 21.57 21.04 -23.99
N GLY A 144 22.64 21.01 -23.22
CA GLY A 144 23.78 20.11 -23.43
C GLY A 144 23.67 18.80 -22.66
N GLY A 145 22.60 18.61 -21.85
CA GLY A 145 22.38 17.43 -21.03
C GLY A 145 23.06 17.46 -19.68
N ALA A 146 23.68 18.59 -19.30
CA ALA A 146 24.32 18.71 -17.97
C ALA A 146 23.28 19.04 -16.89
N GLU A 147 23.47 18.46 -15.70
CA GLU A 147 22.59 18.71 -14.56
C GLU A 147 22.64 20.20 -14.14
N THR A 148 21.47 20.79 -13.99
CA THR A 148 21.36 22.21 -13.58
C THR A 148 21.43 22.40 -12.06
N GLY A 149 21.36 21.33 -11.28
CA GLY A 149 21.22 21.38 -9.84
C GLY A 149 19.82 21.71 -9.36
N GLN A 150 18.89 21.79 -10.28
CA GLN A 150 17.49 22.11 -10.01
C GLN A 150 16.67 20.82 -10.04
N TYR A 151 15.76 20.69 -9.08
CA TYR A 151 14.90 19.53 -8.91
C TYR A 151 13.44 19.95 -8.99
N GLY A 152 12.59 18.96 -9.04
CA GLY A 152 11.15 19.13 -8.93
C GLY A 152 10.51 17.84 -8.44
N PHE A 153 9.21 17.90 -8.23
CA PHE A 153 8.43 16.71 -7.91
C PHE A 153 7.39 16.49 -9.01
N ALA A 154 7.41 15.30 -9.60
CA ALA A 154 6.37 14.86 -10.53
C ALA A 154 5.28 14.14 -9.74
N VAL A 155 4.05 14.61 -9.84
CA VAL A 155 2.91 14.01 -9.15
C VAL A 155 2.57 12.67 -9.81
N MET A 156 2.64 11.59 -9.05
CA MET A 156 2.30 10.25 -9.55
C MET A 156 0.79 10.00 -9.45
N ALA A 157 0.14 10.51 -8.40
CA ALA A 157 -1.32 10.48 -8.26
C ALA A 157 -1.76 11.39 -7.15
N VAL A 158 -3.05 11.75 -7.20
CA VAL A 158 -3.73 12.48 -6.12
C VAL A 158 -5.03 11.75 -5.76
N TYR A 159 -5.47 11.91 -4.52
CA TYR A 159 -6.77 11.38 -4.10
C TYR A 159 -7.90 12.16 -4.75
N PRO A 160 -8.99 11.49 -5.17
CA PRO A 160 -10.18 12.18 -5.64
C PRO A 160 -10.72 13.16 -4.59
N ASP A 161 -11.33 14.23 -5.04
CA ASP A 161 -11.96 15.25 -4.20
C ASP A 161 -11.01 16.00 -3.25
N SER A 162 -9.71 15.94 -3.52
CA SER A 162 -8.68 16.63 -2.73
C SER A 162 -8.41 18.04 -3.25
N PRO A 163 -7.74 18.90 -2.47
CA PRO A 163 -7.32 20.22 -2.97
C PRO A 163 -6.52 20.16 -4.26
N MET A 164 -5.60 19.21 -4.40
CA MET A 164 -4.82 19.03 -5.64
C MET A 164 -5.74 18.67 -6.81
N ALA A 165 -6.65 17.72 -6.60
CA ALA A 165 -7.56 17.27 -7.65
C ALA A 165 -8.48 18.41 -8.12
N ARG A 166 -9.07 19.16 -7.18
CA ARG A 166 -9.97 20.29 -7.51
C ARG A 166 -9.23 21.43 -8.22
N ALA A 167 -7.92 21.57 -7.97
CA ALA A 167 -7.09 22.57 -8.66
C ALA A 167 -6.62 22.11 -10.04
N GLY A 168 -6.97 20.88 -10.46
CA GLY A 168 -6.50 20.33 -11.73
C GLY A 168 -5.03 19.90 -11.72
N LEU A 169 -4.46 19.70 -10.54
CA LEU A 169 -3.04 19.34 -10.36
C LEU A 169 -2.92 17.84 -10.11
N GLY A 170 -3.30 17.05 -11.09
CA GLY A 170 -3.30 15.60 -11.03
C GLY A 170 -2.00 14.96 -11.46
N ARG A 171 -2.10 13.68 -11.82
CA ARG A 171 -0.97 12.88 -12.30
C ARG A 171 -0.29 13.57 -13.48
N GLY A 172 1.03 13.65 -13.45
CA GLY A 172 1.85 14.30 -14.47
C GLY A 172 2.20 15.76 -14.18
N THR A 173 1.54 16.38 -13.20
CA THR A 173 1.91 17.73 -12.76
C THR A 173 3.35 17.72 -12.23
N ILE A 174 4.15 18.72 -12.64
CA ILE A 174 5.51 18.89 -12.12
C ILE A 174 5.54 20.14 -11.25
N ILE A 175 5.88 19.97 -9.98
CA ILE A 175 6.00 21.05 -8.99
C ILE A 175 7.46 21.48 -8.97
N ASN A 176 7.72 22.75 -9.33
CA ASN A 176 9.06 23.33 -9.42
C ASN A 176 9.42 24.18 -8.20
N GLN A 177 8.41 24.84 -7.61
CA GLN A 177 8.61 25.72 -6.45
C GLN A 177 7.50 25.50 -5.44
N VAL A 178 7.83 25.71 -4.18
CA VAL A 178 6.86 25.78 -3.09
C VAL A 178 7.11 27.09 -2.33
N ASP A 179 6.09 27.92 -2.22
CA ASP A 179 6.15 29.27 -1.59
C ASP A 179 7.28 30.12 -2.17
N GLY A 180 7.40 30.10 -3.50
CA GLY A 180 8.39 30.92 -4.21
C GLY A 180 9.81 30.40 -4.17
N GLN A 181 10.06 29.27 -3.52
CA GLN A 181 11.41 28.69 -3.41
C GLN A 181 11.59 27.54 -4.39
N TRP A 182 12.60 27.61 -5.22
CA TRP A 182 12.99 26.53 -6.11
C TRP A 182 13.42 25.29 -5.33
N ILE A 183 13.09 24.13 -5.86
CA ILE A 183 13.45 22.86 -5.25
C ILE A 183 14.89 22.51 -5.65
N THR A 184 15.73 22.28 -4.65
CA THR A 184 17.17 21.97 -4.80
C THR A 184 17.51 20.78 -3.91
N ALA A 185 18.71 20.22 -4.07
CA ALA A 185 19.19 19.16 -3.20
C ALA A 185 19.15 19.57 -1.71
N GLY A 186 19.39 20.86 -1.42
CA GLY A 186 19.44 21.35 -0.04
C GLY A 186 18.09 21.45 0.66
N ASN A 187 16.98 21.57 -0.08
CA ASN A 187 15.65 21.68 0.55
C ASN A 187 14.68 20.56 0.15
N LEU A 188 15.16 19.55 -0.58
CA LEU A 188 14.33 18.51 -1.15
C LEU A 188 13.44 17.83 -0.09
N ASN A 189 14.05 17.39 1.01
CA ASN A 189 13.36 16.68 2.08
C ASN A 189 12.34 17.57 2.80
N THR A 190 12.70 18.83 3.05
CA THR A 190 11.81 19.80 3.70
C THR A 190 10.58 20.07 2.83
N VAL A 191 10.80 20.27 1.53
CA VAL A 191 9.71 20.54 0.58
C VAL A 191 8.82 19.28 0.44
N TYR A 192 9.43 18.11 0.34
CA TYR A 192 8.70 16.85 0.26
C TYR A 192 7.77 16.68 1.47
N SER A 193 8.32 16.89 2.67
CA SER A 193 7.52 16.79 3.90
C SER A 193 6.39 17.82 3.92
N LYS A 194 6.66 19.03 3.46
CA LYS A 194 5.64 20.08 3.40
C LYS A 194 4.50 19.74 2.43
N LEU A 195 4.81 19.06 1.34
CA LEU A 195 3.81 18.66 0.34
C LEU A 195 2.94 17.51 0.84
N LEU A 196 3.55 16.50 1.51
CA LEU A 196 2.82 15.33 1.97
C LEU A 196 2.19 15.51 3.35
N ALA A 197 2.79 16.37 4.19
CA ALA A 197 2.32 16.63 5.55
C ALA A 197 2.28 18.15 5.79
N PRO A 198 1.40 18.87 5.09
CA PRO A 198 1.38 20.33 5.15
C PRO A 198 0.88 20.86 6.49
N ASN A 199 1.32 22.06 6.81
CA ASN A 199 0.87 22.82 7.98
C ASN A 199 0.10 24.08 7.47
N GLY A 200 -1.04 23.87 6.82
CA GLY A 200 -1.87 24.96 6.34
C GLY A 200 -1.82 25.15 4.82
N ALA A 201 -1.59 26.37 4.37
CA ALA A 201 -1.58 26.71 2.94
C ALA A 201 -0.18 26.68 2.36
N ALA A 202 -0.09 26.46 1.06
CA ALA A 202 1.14 26.60 0.30
C ALA A 202 0.84 27.10 -1.11
N THR A 203 1.77 27.85 -1.69
CA THR A 203 1.70 28.24 -3.10
C THR A 203 2.63 27.32 -3.88
N LEU A 204 2.05 26.56 -4.80
CA LEU A 204 2.79 25.64 -5.67
C LEU A 204 2.99 26.32 -7.03
N SER A 205 4.24 26.35 -7.50
CA SER A 205 4.53 26.77 -8.88
C SER A 205 4.78 25.50 -9.70
N VAL A 206 3.95 25.31 -10.73
CA VAL A 206 3.98 24.09 -11.54
C VAL A 206 4.47 24.42 -12.94
N ALA A 207 5.17 23.47 -13.57
CA ALA A 207 5.64 23.63 -14.93
C ALA A 207 4.44 23.69 -15.90
N ASP A 208 4.53 24.54 -16.91
CA ASP A 208 3.54 24.54 -17.97
C ASP A 208 3.71 23.30 -18.87
N ASN A 209 2.71 23.06 -19.70
CA ASN A 209 2.70 21.88 -20.58
C ASN A 209 3.67 21.99 -21.74
N GLN A 210 4.40 23.10 -21.87
CA GLN A 210 5.32 23.36 -22.98
C GLN A 210 6.78 23.00 -22.64
N GLY A 211 7.01 22.43 -21.45
CA GLY A 211 8.34 21.92 -21.07
C GLY A 211 9.35 22.97 -20.70
N GLY A 212 8.91 24.20 -20.47
CA GLY A 212 9.79 25.28 -20.03
C GLY A 212 9.81 25.44 -18.53
N PHE A 213 10.61 26.41 -18.05
CA PHE A 213 10.56 26.86 -16.67
C PHE A 213 9.39 27.81 -16.42
N GLY A 214 8.50 27.95 -17.38
CA GLY A 214 7.25 28.68 -17.20
C GLY A 214 6.46 28.06 -16.05
N VAL A 215 6.06 28.90 -15.11
CA VAL A 215 5.37 28.44 -13.90
C VAL A 215 3.99 29.10 -13.83
N SER A 216 3.00 28.26 -13.57
CA SER A 216 1.70 28.77 -13.12
C SER A 216 1.61 28.53 -11.62
N GLU A 217 1.12 29.54 -10.91
CA GLU A 217 1.01 29.49 -9.44
C GLU A 217 -0.38 29.06 -9.02
N HIS A 218 -0.44 28.17 -8.04
CA HIS A 218 -1.67 27.65 -7.44
C HIS A 218 -1.55 27.74 -5.93
N LYS A 219 -2.40 28.53 -5.32
CA LYS A 219 -2.46 28.57 -3.86
C LYS A 219 -3.43 27.51 -3.37
N LEU A 220 -2.93 26.56 -2.58
CA LEU A 220 -3.72 25.47 -2.01
C LEU A 220 -3.79 25.61 -0.50
N THR A 221 -4.94 25.27 0.05
CA THR A 221 -5.12 25.15 1.51
C THR A 221 -5.33 23.67 1.83
N ALA A 222 -4.55 23.15 2.76
CA ALA A 222 -4.71 21.78 3.20
C ALA A 222 -6.01 21.63 3.99
N GLU A 223 -6.63 20.47 3.86
CA GLU A 223 -7.89 20.18 4.55
C GLU A 223 -7.94 18.70 4.93
N LEU A 224 -8.93 18.32 5.72
CA LEU A 224 -9.17 16.92 6.05
C LEU A 224 -9.79 16.23 4.83
N ILE A 225 -9.12 15.19 4.34
CA ILE A 225 -9.53 14.41 3.18
C ILE A 225 -9.55 12.92 3.55
N TYR A 226 -10.36 12.15 2.85
CA TYR A 226 -10.32 10.69 2.95
C TYR A 226 -9.39 10.13 1.88
N GLU A 227 -8.45 9.28 2.29
CA GLU A 227 -7.46 8.68 1.38
C GLU A 227 -8.06 7.46 0.66
N ASN A 228 -9.12 7.69 -0.11
CA ASN A 228 -9.82 6.66 -0.87
C ASN A 228 -8.86 6.01 -1.88
N PRO A 229 -8.54 4.70 -1.74
CA PRO A 229 -7.58 4.07 -2.63
C PRO A 229 -8.09 3.77 -4.05
N VAL A 230 -9.38 3.94 -4.32
CA VAL A 230 -9.94 3.87 -5.68
C VAL A 230 -9.64 5.22 -6.34
N LEU A 231 -8.45 5.32 -6.97
CA LEU A 231 -7.97 6.60 -7.51
C LEU A 231 -8.63 6.98 -8.82
N TYR A 232 -8.99 5.99 -9.65
CA TYR A 232 -9.56 6.23 -10.96
C TYR A 232 -10.28 4.96 -11.44
N ARG A 233 -11.40 5.13 -12.12
CA ARG A 233 -12.06 4.01 -12.82
C ARG A 233 -12.72 4.52 -14.09
N ASP A 234 -12.76 3.65 -15.09
CA ASP A 234 -13.41 3.96 -16.37
C ASP A 234 -13.80 2.65 -17.06
N VAL A 235 -14.67 2.74 -18.05
CA VAL A 235 -15.01 1.64 -18.95
C VAL A 235 -14.60 2.06 -20.36
N LEU A 236 -13.60 1.38 -20.93
CA LEU A 236 -13.07 1.66 -22.23
C LEU A 236 -13.78 0.74 -23.25
N GLU A 237 -14.35 1.32 -24.29
CA GLU A 237 -15.12 0.56 -25.28
C GLU A 237 -14.42 0.57 -26.64
N TYR A 238 -14.12 -0.62 -27.15
CA TYR A 238 -13.48 -0.83 -28.45
C TYR A 238 -14.18 -2.00 -29.16
N GLY A 239 -15.15 -1.70 -30.03
CA GLY A 239 -15.94 -2.72 -30.72
C GLY A 239 -16.76 -3.56 -29.71
N GLU A 240 -16.46 -4.85 -29.66
CA GLU A 240 -17.12 -5.78 -28.73
C GLU A 240 -16.46 -5.80 -27.35
N HIS A 241 -15.32 -5.14 -27.22
CA HIS A 241 -14.57 -5.13 -25.96
C HIS A 241 -15.04 -4.01 -25.05
N LYS A 242 -15.52 -4.37 -23.87
CA LYS A 242 -15.82 -3.45 -22.76
C LYS A 242 -14.82 -3.74 -21.66
N ILE A 243 -13.85 -2.86 -21.50
CA ILE A 243 -12.71 -3.07 -20.63
C ILE A 243 -12.89 -2.18 -19.38
N GLY A 244 -13.04 -2.77 -18.20
CA GLY A 244 -12.93 -2.03 -16.97
C GLY A 244 -11.49 -1.61 -16.75
N TYR A 245 -11.27 -0.37 -16.35
CA TYR A 245 -9.95 0.11 -15.96
C TYR A 245 -10.06 0.68 -14.56
N LEU A 246 -9.30 0.11 -13.61
CA LEU A 246 -9.36 0.45 -12.19
C LEU A 246 -7.95 0.73 -11.66
N VAL A 247 -7.72 1.95 -11.16
CA VAL A 247 -6.47 2.30 -10.47
C VAL A 247 -6.71 2.22 -8.97
N TYR A 248 -5.99 1.32 -8.28
CA TYR A 248 -6.24 0.98 -6.88
C TYR A 248 -4.95 1.00 -6.08
N ALA A 249 -4.86 1.92 -5.10
CA ALA A 249 -3.60 2.29 -4.46
C ALA A 249 -3.29 1.53 -3.16
N SER A 250 -4.29 0.92 -2.52
CA SER A 250 -4.06 0.21 -1.24
C SER A 250 -5.23 -0.73 -0.94
N PHE A 251 -4.93 -1.90 -0.38
CA PHE A 251 -5.94 -2.82 0.14
C PHE A 251 -6.32 -2.40 1.55
N ASP A 252 -7.10 -1.32 1.63
CA ASP A 252 -7.53 -0.72 2.89
C ASP A 252 -8.99 -1.09 3.16
N ALA A 253 -9.20 -1.92 4.18
CA ALA A 253 -10.52 -2.46 4.52
C ALA A 253 -11.54 -1.37 4.88
N ALA A 254 -11.08 -0.17 5.28
CA ALA A 254 -11.98 0.96 5.52
C ALA A 254 -12.69 1.43 4.25
N PHE A 255 -12.12 1.15 3.08
CA PHE A 255 -12.66 1.57 1.78
C PHE A 255 -13.12 0.40 0.91
N ASP A 256 -13.36 -0.78 1.51
CA ASP A 256 -13.86 -1.92 0.76
C ASP A 256 -15.23 -1.62 0.12
N GLY A 257 -16.04 -0.75 0.72
CA GLY A 257 -17.31 -0.31 0.14
C GLY A 257 -17.11 0.41 -1.20
N GLU A 258 -16.15 1.33 -1.27
CA GLU A 258 -15.83 2.04 -2.51
C GLU A 258 -15.30 1.10 -3.60
N LEU A 259 -14.52 0.09 -3.19
CA LEU A 259 -14.04 -0.92 -4.13
C LEU A 259 -15.22 -1.76 -4.66
N LEU A 260 -16.13 -2.17 -3.78
CA LEU A 260 -17.33 -2.91 -4.19
C LEU A 260 -18.21 -2.05 -5.11
N ASP A 261 -18.34 -0.75 -4.86
CA ASP A 261 -19.07 0.16 -5.76
C ASP A 261 -18.44 0.22 -7.15
N ALA A 262 -17.10 0.22 -7.22
CA ALA A 262 -16.40 0.19 -8.51
C ALA A 262 -16.67 -1.13 -9.26
N LEU A 263 -16.62 -2.26 -8.54
CA LEU A 263 -16.89 -3.58 -9.13
C LEU A 263 -18.34 -3.70 -9.59
N GLN A 264 -19.28 -3.16 -8.80
CA GLN A 264 -20.70 -3.13 -9.20
C GLN A 264 -20.91 -2.31 -10.48
N ALA A 265 -20.25 -1.15 -10.59
CA ALA A 265 -20.34 -0.33 -11.80
C ALA A 265 -19.80 -1.08 -13.03
N PHE A 266 -18.72 -1.84 -12.86
CA PHE A 266 -18.17 -2.67 -13.95
C PHE A 266 -19.14 -3.78 -14.35
N LYS A 267 -19.74 -4.45 -13.35
CA LYS A 267 -20.73 -5.49 -13.59
C LYS A 267 -21.95 -4.94 -14.34
N ASP A 268 -22.44 -3.77 -13.90
CA ASP A 268 -23.59 -3.11 -14.53
C ASP A 268 -23.29 -2.68 -15.97
N ALA A 269 -22.06 -2.28 -16.24
CA ALA A 269 -21.58 -1.92 -17.59
C ALA A 269 -21.41 -3.17 -18.48
N GLY A 270 -21.33 -4.36 -17.89
CA GLY A 270 -21.12 -5.61 -18.61
C GLY A 270 -19.72 -5.73 -19.18
N ILE A 271 -18.69 -5.41 -18.40
CA ILE A 271 -17.30 -5.54 -18.87
C ILE A 271 -17.00 -7.01 -19.17
N ASN A 272 -16.15 -7.22 -20.17
CA ASN A 272 -15.67 -8.56 -20.53
C ASN A 272 -14.16 -8.73 -20.35
N ASP A 273 -13.45 -7.66 -20.00
CA ASP A 273 -12.05 -7.67 -19.56
C ASP A 273 -11.85 -6.63 -18.46
N LEU A 274 -10.81 -6.81 -17.65
CA LEU A 274 -10.42 -5.85 -16.60
C LEU A 274 -8.92 -5.58 -16.68
N ILE A 275 -8.57 -4.31 -16.65
CA ILE A 275 -7.20 -3.85 -16.41
C ILE A 275 -7.16 -3.28 -15.00
N LEU A 276 -6.46 -3.95 -14.11
CA LEU A 276 -6.28 -3.55 -12.72
C LEU A 276 -4.91 -2.89 -12.58
N ASP A 277 -4.91 -1.59 -12.34
CA ASP A 277 -3.67 -0.81 -12.24
C ASP A 277 -3.24 -0.72 -10.78
N LEU A 278 -2.23 -1.48 -10.44
CA LEU A 278 -1.68 -1.55 -9.09
C LEU A 278 -0.28 -0.92 -9.00
N ARG A 279 0.12 -0.08 -9.99
CA ARG A 279 1.49 0.49 -10.00
C ARG A 279 1.80 1.36 -8.78
N LEU A 280 0.78 1.86 -8.07
CA LEU A 280 0.94 2.67 -6.85
C LEU A 280 0.52 1.91 -5.59
N ASN A 281 0.28 0.61 -5.68
CA ASN A 281 -0.28 -0.18 -4.58
C ASN A 281 0.84 -0.76 -3.72
N GLY A 282 0.93 -0.32 -2.47
CA GLY A 282 1.92 -0.79 -1.50
C GLY A 282 1.51 -2.06 -0.75
N GLY A 283 0.29 -2.57 -0.97
CA GLY A 283 -0.21 -3.72 -0.23
C GLY A 283 -1.43 -3.37 0.61
N GLY A 284 -1.53 -3.97 1.80
CA GLY A 284 -2.59 -3.73 2.76
C GLY A 284 -3.13 -5.02 3.36
N TYR A 285 -4.41 -5.04 3.65
CA TYR A 285 -5.05 -6.16 4.36
C TYR A 285 -5.36 -7.32 3.43
N VAL A 286 -5.01 -8.53 3.89
CA VAL A 286 -5.28 -9.78 3.17
C VAL A 286 -6.78 -9.91 2.86
N MET A 287 -7.64 -9.52 3.81
CA MET A 287 -9.09 -9.63 3.63
C MET A 287 -9.59 -8.84 2.41
N SER A 288 -9.09 -7.62 2.19
CA SER A 288 -9.49 -6.80 1.03
C SER A 288 -8.95 -7.37 -0.28
N SER A 289 -7.71 -7.89 -0.28
CA SER A 289 -7.15 -8.52 -1.48
C SER A 289 -7.89 -9.82 -1.83
N ARG A 290 -8.29 -10.57 -0.82
CA ARG A 290 -9.10 -11.79 -0.95
C ARG A 290 -10.49 -11.46 -1.53
N MET A 291 -11.13 -10.40 -1.04
CA MET A 291 -12.43 -9.92 -1.54
C MET A 291 -12.32 -9.52 -3.03
N LEU A 292 -11.32 -8.71 -3.40
CA LEU A 292 -11.13 -8.28 -4.79
C LEU A 292 -10.88 -9.49 -5.71
N ALA A 293 -9.98 -10.39 -5.32
CA ALA A 293 -9.67 -11.58 -6.11
C ALA A 293 -10.92 -12.46 -6.29
N SER A 294 -11.74 -12.59 -5.25
CA SER A 294 -12.96 -13.37 -5.28
C SER A 294 -13.97 -12.78 -6.28
N CYS A 295 -14.16 -11.46 -6.27
CA CYS A 295 -15.06 -10.79 -7.21
C CYS A 295 -14.59 -10.93 -8.66
N ILE A 296 -13.29 -10.85 -8.90
CA ILE A 296 -12.71 -11.01 -10.25
C ILE A 296 -12.98 -12.43 -10.76
N ALA A 297 -12.68 -13.44 -9.95
CA ALA A 297 -12.83 -14.84 -10.34
C ALA A 297 -14.29 -15.28 -10.42
N GLY A 298 -15.16 -14.71 -9.56
CA GLY A 298 -16.59 -15.04 -9.54
C GLY A 298 -16.83 -16.51 -9.16
N ALA A 299 -17.78 -17.16 -9.81
CA ALA A 299 -18.18 -18.53 -9.46
C ALA A 299 -17.05 -19.54 -9.51
N ARG A 300 -16.02 -19.28 -10.31
CA ARG A 300 -14.83 -20.15 -10.43
C ARG A 300 -14.12 -20.34 -9.09
N CYS A 301 -14.20 -19.37 -8.20
CA CYS A 301 -13.43 -19.39 -6.96
C CYS A 301 -14.12 -20.18 -5.82
N GLU A 302 -15.37 -20.59 -6.00
CA GLU A 302 -16.13 -21.28 -4.94
C GLU A 302 -15.42 -22.56 -4.48
N GLY A 303 -15.13 -22.64 -3.18
CA GLY A 303 -14.45 -23.79 -2.58
C GLY A 303 -12.95 -23.90 -2.91
N GLN A 304 -12.39 -22.89 -3.57
CA GLN A 304 -10.96 -22.87 -3.89
C GLN A 304 -10.15 -22.15 -2.80
N VAL A 305 -8.92 -22.59 -2.58
CA VAL A 305 -8.03 -21.98 -1.61
C VAL A 305 -7.48 -20.67 -2.21
N PHE A 306 -7.71 -19.56 -1.48
CA PHE A 306 -7.09 -18.27 -1.81
C PHE A 306 -5.62 -18.29 -1.43
N GLN A 307 -5.31 -18.70 -0.19
CA GLN A 307 -3.93 -18.69 0.29
C GLN A 307 -3.74 -19.73 1.40
N TYR A 308 -2.64 -20.49 1.31
CA TYR A 308 -2.07 -21.25 2.42
C TYR A 308 -1.06 -20.38 3.16
N TYR A 309 -0.95 -20.59 4.47
CA TYR A 309 -0.08 -19.83 5.37
C TYR A 309 0.93 -20.77 6.02
N ARG A 310 2.20 -20.49 5.83
CA ARG A 310 3.29 -21.24 6.48
C ARG A 310 3.85 -20.38 7.61
N TYR A 311 3.56 -20.76 8.82
CA TYR A 311 4.09 -20.13 10.04
C TYR A 311 5.44 -20.74 10.41
N ASN A 312 6.08 -20.23 11.48
CA ASN A 312 7.28 -20.87 12.02
C ASN A 312 6.95 -22.26 12.56
N ASP A 313 7.98 -23.09 12.77
CA ASP A 313 7.78 -24.49 13.10
C ASP A 313 7.03 -24.70 14.41
N ALA A 314 7.28 -23.85 15.42
CA ALA A 314 6.58 -23.97 16.71
C ALA A 314 5.07 -23.77 16.55
N ARG A 315 4.65 -22.81 15.72
CA ARG A 315 3.23 -22.56 15.49
C ARG A 315 2.58 -23.65 14.64
N MET A 316 3.34 -24.23 13.70
CA MET A 316 2.85 -25.38 12.92
C MET A 316 2.68 -26.62 13.81
N GLU A 317 3.45 -26.73 14.90
CA GLU A 317 3.31 -27.81 15.87
C GLU A 317 2.05 -27.69 16.74
N TYR A 318 1.51 -26.48 16.88
CA TYR A 318 0.31 -26.23 17.70
C TYR A 318 -0.80 -25.58 16.86
N PRO A 319 -1.35 -26.33 15.88
CA PRO A 319 -2.25 -25.72 14.89
C PRO A 319 -3.57 -25.22 15.47
N GLU A 320 -4.14 -25.89 16.51
CA GLU A 320 -5.40 -25.43 17.11
C GLU A 320 -5.24 -24.07 17.77
N MET A 321 -4.11 -23.85 18.45
CA MET A 321 -3.82 -22.55 19.07
C MET A 321 -3.64 -21.47 18.01
N THR A 322 -2.89 -21.77 16.96
CA THR A 322 -2.65 -20.82 15.86
C THR A 322 -3.94 -20.50 15.11
N ALA A 323 -4.78 -21.51 14.82
CA ALA A 323 -6.08 -21.30 14.17
C ALA A 323 -6.98 -20.38 15.02
N ALA A 324 -6.99 -20.60 16.34
CA ALA A 324 -7.77 -19.75 17.25
C ALA A 324 -7.28 -18.29 17.24
N GLU A 325 -5.95 -18.09 17.15
CA GLU A 325 -5.36 -16.75 17.10
C GLU A 325 -5.64 -16.02 15.77
N THR A 326 -5.61 -16.74 14.66
CA THR A 326 -5.63 -16.14 13.33
C THR A 326 -7.00 -16.21 12.63
N GLY A 327 -7.88 -17.09 13.09
CA GLY A 327 -9.18 -17.35 12.43
C GLY A 327 -9.07 -18.14 11.14
N GLN A 328 -7.89 -18.65 10.80
CA GLN A 328 -7.68 -19.45 9.60
C GLN A 328 -8.18 -20.89 9.81
N ALA A 329 -8.54 -21.57 8.71
CA ALA A 329 -8.82 -22.99 8.75
C ALA A 329 -7.52 -23.79 8.75
N TYR A 330 -7.56 -24.97 9.36
CA TYR A 330 -6.43 -25.89 9.38
C TYR A 330 -6.89 -27.25 8.84
N ASP A 331 -6.17 -27.76 7.84
CA ASP A 331 -6.43 -29.05 7.22
C ASP A 331 -5.37 -30.04 7.73
N GLU A 332 -5.74 -30.88 8.67
CA GLU A 332 -4.84 -31.86 9.29
C GLU A 332 -4.25 -32.86 8.27
N SER A 333 -5.01 -33.21 7.24
CA SER A 333 -4.54 -34.15 6.21
C SER A 333 -3.41 -33.55 5.36
N LYS A 334 -3.31 -32.23 5.31
CA LYS A 334 -2.30 -31.51 4.55
C LYS A 334 -1.32 -30.75 5.46
N GLU A 335 -1.59 -30.71 6.76
CA GLU A 335 -0.80 -29.97 7.75
C GLU A 335 -0.60 -28.50 7.35
N ARG A 336 -1.68 -27.83 6.94
CA ARG A 336 -1.61 -26.46 6.41
C ARG A 336 -2.75 -25.59 6.96
N PHE A 337 -2.39 -24.34 7.27
CA PHE A 337 -3.37 -23.28 7.52
C PHE A 337 -3.77 -22.64 6.19
N TYR A 338 -5.05 -22.26 6.03
CA TYR A 338 -5.51 -21.71 4.77
C TYR A 338 -6.75 -20.83 4.93
N GLU A 339 -6.98 -20.01 3.92
CA GLU A 339 -8.25 -19.33 3.69
C GLU A 339 -8.72 -19.62 2.27
N GLU A 340 -10.02 -19.86 2.12
CA GLU A 340 -10.64 -20.00 0.80
C GLU A 340 -10.99 -18.64 0.23
N PHE A 341 -11.14 -18.54 -1.10
CA PHE A 341 -11.85 -17.42 -1.71
C PHE A 341 -13.23 -17.29 -1.10
N ILE A 342 -13.85 -16.12 -1.28
CA ILE A 342 -15.18 -15.84 -0.73
C ILE A 342 -16.18 -15.79 -1.89
N TYR A 343 -17.09 -16.79 -1.93
CA TYR A 343 -18.22 -16.77 -2.88
C TYR A 343 -19.51 -16.76 -2.08
N GLY A 344 -19.73 -15.65 -1.37
CA GLY A 344 -20.81 -15.48 -0.41
C GLY A 344 -20.60 -14.25 0.45
N ASP A 345 -20.89 -14.36 1.72
CA ASP A 345 -20.86 -13.23 2.65
C ASP A 345 -19.45 -12.72 2.93
N TYR A 346 -19.27 -11.42 2.76
CA TYR A 346 -18.09 -10.67 3.19
C TYR A 346 -18.58 -9.45 3.96
N ARG A 347 -18.48 -9.50 5.27
CA ARG A 347 -18.82 -8.38 6.15
C ARG A 347 -20.23 -7.82 5.88
N GLY A 348 -21.18 -8.72 5.58
CA GLY A 348 -22.57 -8.36 5.30
C GLY A 348 -22.89 -8.10 3.82
N ALA A 349 -21.88 -8.05 2.95
CA ALA A 349 -22.07 -7.94 1.50
C ALA A 349 -21.98 -9.33 0.87
N ASP A 350 -22.94 -9.70 0.01
CA ASP A 350 -22.89 -10.97 -0.71
C ASP A 350 -22.06 -10.79 -1.99
N LEU A 351 -20.86 -11.32 -2.02
CA LEU A 351 -19.93 -11.13 -3.14
C LEU A 351 -20.41 -11.74 -4.45
N ARG A 352 -21.39 -12.67 -4.41
CA ARG A 352 -22.00 -13.18 -5.63
C ARG A 352 -22.66 -12.06 -6.44
N GLY A 353 -23.15 -11.02 -5.76
CA GLY A 353 -23.70 -9.83 -6.42
C GLY A 353 -22.68 -8.97 -7.14
N TYR A 354 -21.41 -9.08 -6.78
CA TYR A 354 -20.31 -8.28 -7.35
C TYR A 354 -19.42 -9.09 -8.29
N ALA A 355 -19.72 -10.38 -8.49
CA ALA A 355 -18.89 -11.29 -9.29
C ALA A 355 -18.81 -10.85 -10.75
N LEU A 356 -17.58 -10.69 -11.25
CA LEU A 356 -17.31 -10.31 -12.63
C LEU A 356 -17.15 -11.54 -13.54
N ASP A 357 -16.79 -12.69 -12.98
CA ASP A 357 -16.63 -13.96 -13.70
C ASP A 357 -15.70 -13.83 -14.93
N LEU A 358 -14.58 -13.11 -14.76
CA LEU A 358 -13.67 -12.81 -15.85
C LEU A 358 -12.81 -14.02 -16.23
N PRO A 359 -12.56 -14.25 -17.53
CA PRO A 359 -11.71 -15.36 -17.97
C PRO A 359 -10.21 -15.05 -17.76
N ARG A 360 -9.86 -13.78 -17.69
CA ARG A 360 -8.47 -13.32 -17.56
C ARG A 360 -8.45 -11.95 -16.88
N LEU A 361 -7.24 -11.55 -16.45
CA LEU A 361 -6.99 -10.27 -15.79
C LEU A 361 -5.69 -9.68 -16.35
N TYR A 362 -5.70 -8.41 -16.70
CA TYR A 362 -4.49 -7.63 -16.98
C TYR A 362 -4.17 -6.80 -15.74
N VAL A 363 -2.90 -6.83 -15.31
CA VAL A 363 -2.46 -6.05 -14.14
C VAL A 363 -1.29 -5.17 -14.53
N ILE A 364 -1.43 -3.85 -14.31
CA ILE A 364 -0.30 -2.91 -14.51
C ILE A 364 0.49 -2.87 -13.19
N VAL A 365 1.79 -3.17 -13.24
CA VAL A 365 2.67 -3.38 -12.09
C VAL A 365 3.95 -2.55 -12.17
N SER A 366 4.49 -2.28 -10.97
CA SER A 366 5.78 -1.56 -10.86
C SER A 366 6.59 -2.10 -9.66
N UNK A 367 7.76 -1.60 -9.56
CA UNK A 367 8.62 -1.94 -8.50
C UNK A 367 8.09 -1.60 -7.12
N UNK A 368 7.07 -0.89 -6.92
CA UNK A 368 6.57 -0.50 -5.64
C UNK A 368 5.52 -1.48 -5.12
N UNK A 369 4.99 -2.44 -5.72
CA UNK A 369 3.96 -3.28 -5.36
C UNK A 369 4.40 -4.50 -4.61
N UNK A 370 3.89 -4.81 -3.42
CA UNK A 370 4.20 -5.87 -2.55
C UNK A 370 2.97 -6.80 -2.32
N UNK A 371 1.60 -6.48 -2.15
CA UNK A 371 0.41 -7.17 -1.97
C UNK A 371 -0.36 -7.47 -3.25
N UNK A 372 -0.10 -6.92 -4.18
CA UNK A 372 -0.54 -7.18 -5.46
C UNK A 372 -0.18 -8.55 -5.93
N GLU A 373 0.91 -8.86 -5.45
CA GLU A 373 1.46 -10.20 -5.72
C GLU A 373 0.58 -11.32 -5.18
N ALA A 374 -0.04 -11.09 -4.04
CA ALA A 374 -0.95 -12.11 -3.45
C ALA A 374 -2.19 -12.34 -4.34
N VAL A 375 -2.80 -11.26 -4.84
CA VAL A 375 -3.96 -11.36 -5.76
C VAL A 375 -3.56 -12.12 -7.03
N VAL A 376 -2.44 -11.75 -7.64
CA VAL A 376 -1.92 -12.40 -8.86
C VAL A 376 -1.66 -13.89 -8.59
N ASN A 377 -0.95 -14.18 -7.50
CA ASN A 377 -0.58 -15.56 -7.16
C ASN A 377 -1.82 -16.42 -6.87
N ALA A 378 -2.79 -15.87 -6.13
CA ALA A 378 -4.02 -16.59 -5.80
C ALA A 378 -4.84 -16.92 -7.07
N LEU A 379 -5.02 -15.92 -7.94
CA LEU A 379 -5.79 -16.13 -9.18
C LEU A 379 -5.10 -17.11 -10.12
N ARG A 380 -3.77 -17.02 -10.28
CA ARG A 380 -2.99 -18.01 -11.05
C ARG A 380 -3.12 -19.41 -10.44
N GLY A 381 -3.18 -19.49 -9.11
CA GLY A 381 -3.33 -20.76 -8.39
C GLY A 381 -4.59 -21.51 -8.73
N ILE A 382 -5.67 -20.81 -9.10
CA ILE A 382 -6.94 -21.42 -9.51
C ILE A 382 -7.12 -21.45 -11.04
N GLY A 383 -6.04 -21.19 -11.78
CA GLY A 383 -6.02 -21.32 -13.23
C GLY A 383 -6.58 -20.13 -14.01
N LEU A 384 -6.78 -18.97 -13.36
CA LEU A 384 -7.16 -17.76 -14.07
C LEU A 384 -5.93 -17.16 -14.74
N GLU A 385 -6.06 -16.80 -16.02
CA GLU A 385 -4.96 -16.17 -16.77
C GLU A 385 -4.73 -14.75 -16.24
N VAL A 386 -3.50 -14.45 -15.80
CA VAL A 386 -3.13 -13.10 -15.33
C VAL A 386 -1.90 -12.63 -16.12
N VAL A 387 -2.08 -11.54 -16.87
CA VAL A 387 -1.05 -10.91 -17.71
C VAL A 387 -0.52 -9.67 -17.00
N LEU A 388 0.78 -9.63 -16.76
CA LEU A 388 1.44 -8.52 -16.06
C LEU A 388 2.09 -7.58 -17.06
N VAL A 389 1.77 -6.29 -16.97
CA VAL A 389 2.31 -5.24 -17.83
C VAL A 389 3.01 -4.18 -16.97
N GLY A 390 4.24 -3.83 -17.31
CA GLY A 390 4.96 -2.81 -16.56
C GLY A 390 6.36 -3.23 -16.18
N GLN A 391 6.70 -3.12 -14.92
CA GLN A 391 8.03 -3.44 -14.41
C GLN A 391 7.95 -4.59 -13.41
N LYS A 392 9.11 -5.21 -13.15
CA LYS A 392 9.22 -6.30 -12.19
C LYS A 392 8.74 -5.86 -10.81
N THR A 393 7.97 -6.72 -10.15
CA THR A 393 7.42 -6.41 -8.82
C THR A 393 8.46 -6.61 -7.71
N ASN A 394 8.09 -6.32 -6.48
CA ASN A 394 9.02 -6.28 -5.34
C ASN A 394 9.43 -7.68 -4.84
N GLY A 395 8.54 -8.67 -4.90
CA GLY A 395 8.85 -10.03 -4.45
C GLY A 395 8.59 -10.29 -2.97
N LYS A 396 7.59 -9.63 -2.39
CA LYS A 396 7.27 -9.88 -0.98
C LYS A 396 6.32 -11.08 -0.85
N ASN A 397 6.88 -12.25 -0.49
CA ASN A 397 6.09 -13.46 -0.27
C ASN A 397 5.82 -13.74 1.21
N VAL A 398 6.18 -12.82 2.09
CA VAL A 398 5.95 -12.93 3.54
C VAL A 398 4.92 -11.91 3.98
N GLY A 399 4.21 -12.25 5.06
CA GLY A 399 3.18 -11.39 5.61
C GLY A 399 3.31 -11.18 7.10
N MET A 400 2.58 -10.20 7.59
CA MET A 400 2.63 -9.74 8.97
C MET A 400 1.28 -9.97 9.64
N GLU A 401 1.29 -10.35 10.91
CA GLU A 401 0.09 -10.36 11.74
C GLU A 401 0.10 -9.12 12.62
N GLY A 402 -0.98 -8.36 12.59
CA GLY A 402 -1.14 -7.20 13.45
C GLY A 402 -1.48 -7.60 14.87
N VAL A 403 -0.78 -7.06 15.86
CA VAL A 403 -1.03 -7.29 17.28
C VAL A 403 -1.12 -5.93 17.97
N TYR A 404 -2.21 -5.72 18.73
CA TYR A 404 -2.38 -4.47 19.47
C TYR A 404 -1.73 -4.59 20.84
N LEU A 405 -0.93 -3.59 21.20
CA LEU A 405 -0.19 -3.53 22.46
C LEU A 405 -0.54 -2.23 23.19
N GLU A 406 -0.38 -2.26 24.52
CA GLU A 406 -0.60 -1.09 25.37
C GLU A 406 0.63 -0.87 26.25
N ASP A 407 1.07 0.38 26.43
CA ASP A 407 2.11 0.74 27.40
C ASP A 407 1.71 2.08 28.02
N GLY A 408 1.25 2.04 29.26
CA GLY A 408 0.74 3.20 29.96
C GLY A 408 -0.48 3.79 29.27
N ALA A 409 -0.37 5.04 28.78
CA ALA A 409 -1.45 5.74 28.09
C ALA A 409 -1.42 5.54 26.57
N TYR A 410 -0.46 4.79 26.07
CA TYR A 410 -0.25 4.65 24.62
C TYR A 410 -0.68 3.29 24.12
N GLU A 411 -1.26 3.29 22.93
CA GLU A 411 -1.62 2.08 22.19
C GLU A 411 -0.73 1.97 20.97
N TYR A 412 -0.40 0.74 20.58
CA TYR A 412 0.47 0.46 19.46
C TYR A 412 -0.12 -0.65 18.58
N LEU A 413 0.16 -0.60 17.29
CA LEU A 413 -0.03 -1.72 16.38
C LEU A 413 1.35 -2.25 16.00
N PHE A 414 1.63 -3.47 16.45
CA PHE A 414 2.88 -4.18 16.15
C PHE A 414 2.62 -5.20 15.06
N MET A 415 3.44 -5.20 14.02
CA MET A 415 3.28 -6.05 12.83
C MET A 415 4.58 -6.79 12.52
N PRO A 416 4.88 -7.89 13.23
CA PRO A 416 6.02 -8.73 12.88
C PRO A 416 5.74 -9.59 11.65
N VAL A 417 6.75 -9.87 10.85
CA VAL A 417 6.64 -10.87 9.77
C VAL A 417 6.44 -12.24 10.42
N SER A 418 5.29 -12.87 10.15
CA SER A 418 4.84 -14.05 10.87
C SER A 418 4.59 -15.26 9.97
N PHE A 419 4.37 -15.07 8.67
CA PHE A 419 4.02 -16.18 7.77
C PHE A 419 4.56 -15.97 6.37
N GLN A 420 4.57 -17.06 5.60
CA GLN A 420 4.82 -17.04 4.17
C GLN A 420 3.57 -17.58 3.45
N GLY A 421 3.18 -16.91 2.36
CA GLY A 421 1.96 -17.22 1.62
C GLY A 421 2.22 -18.10 0.39
N TYR A 422 1.28 -19.02 0.14
CA TYR A 422 1.31 -19.94 -1.01
C TYR A 422 -0.09 -20.00 -1.63
N ASN A 423 -0.15 -20.17 -2.96
CA ASN A 423 -1.43 -20.29 -3.65
C ASN A 423 -2.00 -21.73 -3.56
N ALA A 424 -3.12 -21.98 -4.23
CA ALA A 424 -3.80 -23.29 -4.21
C ALA A 424 -2.94 -24.41 -4.78
N ARG A 425 -1.90 -24.10 -5.56
CA ARG A 425 -0.96 -25.06 -6.13
C ARG A 425 0.33 -25.20 -5.29
N LEU A 426 0.36 -24.56 -4.12
CA LEU A 426 1.53 -24.51 -3.24
C LEU A 426 2.72 -23.77 -3.86
N GLU A 427 2.44 -22.78 -4.72
CA GLU A 427 3.45 -21.92 -5.30
C GLU A 427 3.48 -20.60 -4.53
N THR A 428 4.67 -20.10 -4.26
CA THR A 428 4.85 -18.78 -3.61
C THR A 428 5.47 -17.81 -4.61
N VAL A 429 5.32 -16.53 -4.33
CA VAL A 429 5.92 -15.47 -5.15
C VAL A 429 7.45 -15.53 -5.00
N ASP A 430 8.17 -15.41 -6.11
CA ASP A 430 9.63 -15.35 -6.10
C ASP A 430 10.07 -14.13 -5.26
N PRO A 431 10.99 -14.32 -4.30
CA PRO A 431 11.49 -13.17 -3.52
C PRO A 431 12.13 -12.06 -4.34
N ASN A 432 12.51 -12.35 -5.58
CA ASN A 432 13.03 -11.33 -6.50
C ASN A 432 11.94 -10.65 -7.32
N GLY A 433 10.67 -10.97 -7.08
CA GLY A 433 9.52 -10.36 -7.74
C GLY A 433 9.02 -11.09 -8.98
N LEU A 434 7.79 -10.80 -9.34
CA LEU A 434 7.17 -11.33 -10.56
C LEU A 434 7.66 -10.52 -11.76
N ALA A 435 8.20 -11.22 -12.76
CA ALA A 435 8.57 -10.59 -14.02
C ALA A 435 7.29 -10.24 -14.82
N PRO A 436 7.23 -9.06 -15.44
CA PRO A 436 6.08 -8.74 -16.28
C PRO A 436 6.12 -9.55 -17.58
N ASP A 437 4.95 -9.89 -18.10
CA ASP A 437 4.81 -10.50 -19.42
C ASP A 437 5.16 -9.50 -20.53
N ALA A 438 4.91 -8.20 -20.24
CA ALA A 438 5.32 -7.10 -21.14
C ALA A 438 6.03 -6.01 -20.33
N LEU A 439 7.32 -5.85 -20.60
CA LEU A 439 8.12 -4.82 -19.92
C LEU A 439 7.80 -3.45 -20.51
N LYS A 440 7.23 -2.57 -19.71
CA LYS A 440 6.86 -1.20 -20.10
C LYS A 440 7.29 -0.22 -19.01
N GLY A 441 7.78 0.95 -19.43
CA GLY A 441 8.07 2.03 -18.50
C GLY A 441 6.82 2.87 -18.21
N ASP A 442 6.78 3.43 -17.03
CA ASP A 442 5.70 4.34 -16.62
C ASP A 442 6.04 5.81 -16.95
N TRP A 443 7.30 6.12 -17.13
CA TRP A 443 7.80 7.46 -17.37
C TRP A 443 8.23 7.63 -18.84
N ASN A 444 7.65 8.62 -19.50
CA ASN A 444 8.03 8.99 -20.86
C ASN A 444 8.24 10.51 -20.93
N ASN A 445 9.25 11.00 -20.20
CA ASN A 445 9.51 12.43 -19.96
C ASN A 445 8.36 13.11 -19.23
N GLY A 446 7.57 12.34 -18.51
CA GLY A 446 6.41 12.74 -17.72
C GLY A 446 5.53 11.54 -17.46
N TYR A 447 4.63 11.67 -16.48
CA TYR A 447 3.57 10.69 -16.24
C TYR A 447 2.33 11.11 -17.03
N GLU A 448 1.75 10.17 -17.75
CA GLU A 448 0.49 10.38 -18.47
C GLU A 448 -0.70 10.23 -17.52
N GLU A 449 -1.77 10.97 -17.76
CA GLU A 449 -2.99 10.85 -16.96
C GLU A 449 -3.56 9.43 -17.03
N PHE A 450 -4.18 9.00 -15.93
CA PHE A 450 -4.86 7.71 -15.90
C PHE A 450 -5.98 7.70 -16.96
N GLY A 451 -6.08 6.59 -17.69
CA GLY A 451 -7.04 6.45 -18.79
C GLY A 451 -6.53 6.91 -20.14
N SER A 452 -5.39 7.60 -20.18
CA SER A 452 -4.78 8.04 -21.44
C SER A 452 -4.10 6.87 -22.17
N LEU A 453 -4.33 6.72 -23.46
CA LEU A 453 -3.63 5.75 -24.31
C LEU A 453 -2.20 6.20 -24.65
N ASP A 454 -1.77 7.37 -24.21
CA ASP A 454 -0.36 7.75 -24.26
C ASP A 454 0.45 7.09 -23.13
N ASP A 455 -0.22 6.54 -22.11
CA ASP A 455 0.40 5.69 -21.08
C ASP A 455 0.82 4.36 -21.74
N PRO A 456 2.12 4.05 -21.82
CA PRO A 456 2.56 2.84 -22.52
C PRO A 456 2.04 1.53 -21.93
N CYS A 457 1.77 1.50 -20.62
CA CYS A 457 1.25 0.31 -19.96
C CYS A 457 -0.22 0.08 -20.33
N LEU A 458 -1.03 1.14 -20.27
CA LEU A 458 -2.45 1.05 -20.62
C LEU A 458 -2.62 0.76 -22.11
N GLU A 459 -1.88 1.47 -22.96
CA GLU A 459 -1.93 1.26 -24.41
C GLU A 459 -1.63 -0.19 -24.78
N TYR A 460 -0.57 -0.76 -24.18
CA TYR A 460 -0.22 -2.16 -24.43
C TYR A 460 -1.35 -3.11 -24.00
N ALA A 461 -1.89 -2.89 -22.79
CA ALA A 461 -2.95 -3.78 -22.28
C ALA A 461 -4.18 -3.73 -23.17
N VAL A 462 -4.65 -2.53 -23.56
CA VAL A 462 -5.81 -2.37 -24.44
C VAL A 462 -5.55 -2.98 -25.82
N THR A 463 -4.37 -2.72 -26.41
CA THR A 463 -3.99 -3.30 -27.69
C THR A 463 -3.96 -4.84 -27.62
N SER A 464 -3.43 -5.40 -26.55
CA SER A 464 -3.36 -6.85 -26.34
C SER A 464 -4.77 -7.46 -26.21
N ILE A 465 -5.67 -6.79 -25.47
CA ILE A 465 -7.05 -7.27 -25.31
C ILE A 465 -7.82 -7.23 -26.64
N THR A 466 -7.70 -6.13 -27.36
CA THR A 466 -8.50 -5.91 -28.58
C THR A 466 -7.90 -6.55 -29.83
N GLY A 467 -6.61 -6.85 -29.82
CA GLY A 467 -5.88 -7.33 -31.00
C GLY A 467 -5.65 -6.26 -32.05
N GLN A 468 -5.90 -5.00 -31.73
CA GLN A 468 -5.79 -3.89 -32.69
C GLN A 468 -5.04 -2.72 -32.06
N SER A 469 -4.20 -2.03 -32.85
CA SER A 469 -3.56 -0.81 -32.40
C SER A 469 -4.63 0.25 -32.11
N VAL A 470 -4.63 0.75 -30.86
CA VAL A 470 -5.62 1.73 -30.40
C VAL A 470 -5.05 3.15 -30.38
N ARG A 471 -3.74 3.29 -30.65
CA ARG A 471 -3.08 4.59 -30.63
C ARG A 471 -3.38 5.37 -31.90
N SER A 472 -3.86 6.61 -31.77
CA SER A 472 -4.02 7.49 -32.93
C SER A 472 -2.65 7.97 -33.40
N SER A 473 -2.48 8.09 -34.74
CA SER A 473 -1.21 8.53 -35.32
C SER A 473 -0.84 9.97 -34.96
N GLU A 474 -1.76 10.70 -34.31
CA GLU A 474 -1.56 12.10 -33.94
C GLU A 474 -1.08 12.35 -32.53
N SER A 475 -1.10 11.33 -31.67
CA SER A 475 -0.68 11.49 -30.27
C SER A 475 0.80 11.19 -30.10
N ALA A 476 1.66 12.04 -30.64
CA ALA A 476 3.04 12.06 -30.16
C ALA A 476 3.04 12.80 -28.82
N ALA A 477 3.23 12.07 -27.74
CA ALA A 477 3.39 12.69 -26.43
C ALA A 477 4.39 13.84 -26.54
N GLN A 478 3.97 15.03 -26.10
CA GLN A 478 4.87 16.18 -26.10
C GLN A 478 6.01 15.86 -25.12
N ARG A 479 7.16 15.50 -25.67
CA ARG A 479 8.34 15.23 -24.87
C ARG A 479 8.74 16.50 -24.12
N ARG A 480 8.96 16.38 -22.83
CA ARG A 480 9.53 17.47 -22.01
C ARG A 480 11.05 17.29 -22.00
N PRO A 481 11.78 17.91 -22.94
CA PRO A 481 13.23 17.74 -22.97
C PRO A 481 13.84 18.34 -21.70
N GLY A 482 14.88 17.69 -21.19
CA GLY A 482 15.62 18.20 -20.05
C GLY A 482 15.06 17.80 -18.69
N VAL A 483 14.08 16.86 -18.62
CA VAL A 483 13.55 16.36 -17.34
C VAL A 483 13.87 14.88 -17.21
N ARG A 484 14.45 14.49 -16.07
CA ARG A 484 14.82 13.10 -15.78
C ARG A 484 14.31 12.68 -14.41
N LEU A 485 13.87 11.42 -14.29
CA LEU A 485 13.62 10.80 -12.99
C LEU A 485 14.93 10.63 -12.23
N VAL A 486 14.90 10.90 -10.93
CA VAL A 486 16.03 10.70 -10.03
C VAL A 486 15.70 9.54 -9.11
N GLU A 487 16.56 8.51 -9.14
CA GLU A 487 16.41 7.33 -8.29
C GLU A 487 17.45 7.35 -7.18
N GLY A 488 17.17 6.63 -6.10
CA GLY A 488 18.13 6.39 -5.04
C GLY A 488 18.31 7.50 -4.00
N LEU A 489 17.58 8.62 -4.12
CA LEU A 489 17.60 9.64 -3.08
C LEU A 489 16.68 9.20 -1.91
N SER A 490 17.19 9.41 -0.70
CA SER A 490 16.42 9.11 0.51
C SER A 490 15.42 10.24 0.79
N LEU A 491 14.14 9.88 0.83
CA LEU A 491 13.06 10.78 1.22
C LEU A 491 12.50 10.35 2.58
N PRO A 492 11.94 11.28 3.35
CA PRO A 492 11.22 10.91 4.57
C PRO A 492 10.10 9.94 4.27
N GLU A 493 9.88 8.97 5.15
CA GLU A 493 8.75 8.04 5.01
C GLU A 493 7.50 8.72 5.59
N ILE A 494 6.60 9.12 4.71
CA ILE A 494 5.35 9.78 5.07
C ILE A 494 4.24 9.04 4.35
N SER A 495 3.72 8.01 4.97
CA SER A 495 2.57 7.27 4.45
C SER A 495 1.88 6.60 5.61
N CYS A 496 0.57 6.70 5.62
CA CYS A 496 -0.27 6.09 6.62
C CYS A 496 -1.08 4.93 6.06
N ARG A 497 -0.97 4.67 4.75
CA ARG A 497 -1.69 3.58 4.12
C ARG A 497 -1.13 2.23 4.58
N PRO A 498 -2.00 1.23 4.77
CA PRO A 498 -1.49 -0.11 5.04
C PRO A 498 -0.57 -0.59 3.92
N GLU A 499 0.60 -1.08 4.27
CA GLU A 499 1.58 -1.58 3.31
C GLU A 499 1.97 -3.03 3.62
N GLY A 500 2.33 -3.77 2.58
CA GLY A 500 2.71 -5.16 2.72
C GLY A 500 1.50 -6.09 2.74
N MET A 501 1.66 -7.28 3.29
CA MET A 501 0.61 -8.30 3.39
C MET A 501 0.24 -8.43 4.87
N ILE A 502 -0.91 -7.89 5.27
CA ILE A 502 -1.32 -7.78 6.68
C ILE A 502 -2.53 -8.67 6.94
N LEU A 503 -2.36 -9.62 7.83
CA LEU A 503 -3.45 -10.45 8.38
C LEU A 503 -3.84 -9.87 9.74
N LEU A 504 -5.10 -9.49 9.88
CA LEU A 504 -5.63 -9.02 11.16
C LEU A 504 -6.28 -10.19 11.90
N PRO A 505 -6.19 -10.23 13.23
CA PRO A 505 -6.89 -11.26 13.99
C PRO A 505 -8.42 -11.10 13.84
N PRO A 506 -9.19 -12.18 14.04
CA PRO A 506 -10.64 -12.15 13.82
C PRO A 506 -11.39 -11.11 14.63
N ASP A 507 -10.87 -10.76 15.83
CA ASP A 507 -11.51 -9.79 16.70
C ASP A 507 -11.08 -8.34 16.41
N ALA A 508 -10.19 -8.13 15.44
CA ALA A 508 -9.88 -6.79 14.96
C ALA A 508 -11.03 -6.21 14.12
N VAL A 509 -11.90 -7.07 13.57
CA VAL A 509 -13.10 -6.64 12.87
C VAL A 509 -14.20 -6.44 13.91
N ARG A 510 -14.84 -5.28 13.91
CA ARG A 510 -15.92 -4.98 14.84
C ARG A 510 -17.03 -6.02 14.71
N LYS A 511 -17.39 -6.63 15.83
CA LYS A 511 -18.63 -7.42 15.92
C LYS A 511 -19.66 -6.53 16.60
N ASP A 512 -20.71 -6.17 15.88
CA ASP A 512 -21.86 -5.43 16.44
C ASP A 512 -22.66 -6.28 17.42
#